data_55b057f5b03cfe130948fd2856f2eae3
#
_entry.id   55b057f5b03cfe130948fd2856f2eae3
#
_cell.length_a   1.000
_cell.length_b   1.000
_cell.length_c   1.000
_cell.angle_alpha   90.00
_cell.angle_beta   90.00
_cell.angle_gamma   90.00
#
_symmetry.space_group_name_H-M   'P 1'
#
loop_
_entity.id
_entity.type
_entity.pdbx_description
1 polymer ?
#
loop_
_entity_poly.entity_id
_entity_poly.type
_entity_poly.pdbx_seq_one_letter_code
_entity_poly.pdbx_strand_id
1 'polypeptide(L)'
;MSSEPNPQRVEAERAELQRVVEALSRWPRLSQLLRYMGEKLSAGEVDQLNEYNIATEVLGRSKTVFNAAEDAIARVETHRLRKRLAAFYETEGKDHPIQVTLPAGSYVPVFVHKPAKQELPIQPDFAPASESEAPGQGVRPSRWFMPRWGYLILAASLVLVGTVLYLYLHTGGLSALATPSGSQEHASVSTPIQAQASSSPIRLLAGYSGPPRTDSAGRVWSPDQYFSGGGSWQRTPGFIARTSDPFLFEHSRNGDFSYNIPLKPGIYELHLFFSTPVRSSDGIETFNGWINGEWVLQGFDINSDAMGEDIADERVFRDVSPGPDGFLRIKFAGATGPPTLNAIEILPGLPHEQIPIRLVMQTTPFTDRSGRFWRPDDYFMNGRLRPTTQPLPNSDDPDLFSNERYGHFSYAIPVDTRDTYTVILHFVEFYFTSAASGNNGRIFKVMCNGQTLLDNFDVFKEAGSLHEVTKTFRHLKPTPQGKLNFTFEPIVNNATLSGIEVLDESR
;
A
#
# COMPACT_ATOMS: atom_id res chain seq x y z
N MET A 1 -7.68 30.13 -33.48
CA MET A 1 -6.35 30.69 -33.80
C MET A 1 -5.39 30.07 -32.83
N SER A 2 -4.73 29.01 -33.24
CA SER A 2 -3.68 28.36 -32.43
C SER A 2 -2.45 29.27 -32.48
N SER A 3 -2.11 29.86 -31.32
CA SER A 3 -0.88 30.64 -31.21
C SER A 3 0.31 29.66 -31.34
N GLU A 4 1.19 29.89 -32.28
CA GLU A 4 2.47 29.18 -32.38
C GLU A 4 3.23 29.27 -31.06
N PRO A 5 3.84 28.19 -30.60
CA PRO A 5 4.58 28.19 -29.34
C PRO A 5 5.77 29.15 -29.43
N ASN A 6 5.92 30.05 -28.47
CA ASN A 6 7.02 31.00 -28.39
C ASN A 6 8.36 30.23 -28.42
N PRO A 7 9.26 30.44 -29.41
CA PRO A 7 10.52 29.71 -29.56
C PRO A 7 11.41 29.75 -28.30
N GLN A 8 11.44 30.87 -27.58
CA GLN A 8 12.22 31.06 -26.36
C GLN A 8 11.68 30.18 -25.21
N ARG A 9 10.37 29.98 -25.16
CA ARG A 9 9.72 29.11 -24.17
C ARG A 9 10.09 27.63 -24.40
N VAL A 10 10.03 27.19 -25.66
CA VAL A 10 10.38 25.81 -26.04
C VAL A 10 11.84 25.50 -25.71
N GLU A 11 12.73 26.46 -25.97
CA GLU A 11 14.15 26.31 -25.69
C GLU A 11 14.44 26.26 -24.17
N ALA A 12 13.74 27.07 -23.38
CA ALA A 12 13.84 27.04 -21.91
C ALA A 12 13.30 25.73 -21.32
N GLU A 13 12.20 25.22 -21.83
CA GLU A 13 11.63 23.90 -21.43
C GLU A 13 12.60 22.77 -21.78
N ARG A 14 13.23 22.82 -22.94
CA ARG A 14 14.24 21.83 -23.38
C ARG A 14 15.51 21.88 -22.50
N ALA A 15 15.97 23.10 -22.18
CA ALA A 15 17.12 23.27 -21.31
C ALA A 15 16.85 22.73 -19.89
N GLU A 16 15.64 22.93 -19.36
CA GLU A 16 15.25 22.39 -18.06
C GLU A 16 15.19 20.85 -18.08
N LEU A 17 14.59 20.27 -19.12
CA LEU A 17 14.56 18.82 -19.28
C LEU A 17 15.98 18.23 -19.28
N GLN A 18 16.91 18.84 -20.00
CA GLN A 18 18.31 18.39 -20.06
C GLN A 18 19.00 18.45 -18.69
N ARG A 19 18.79 19.53 -17.91
CA ARG A 19 19.33 19.65 -16.56
C ARG A 19 18.82 18.52 -15.66
N VAL A 20 17.53 18.22 -15.72
CA VAL A 20 16.94 17.15 -14.91
C VAL A 20 17.47 15.78 -15.34
N VAL A 21 17.62 15.54 -16.65
CA VAL A 21 18.24 14.30 -17.19
C VAL A 21 19.67 14.13 -16.64
N GLU A 22 20.44 15.20 -16.54
CA GLU A 22 21.81 15.19 -16.00
C GLU A 22 21.80 14.98 -14.47
N ALA A 23 20.91 15.64 -13.74
CA ALA A 23 20.73 15.43 -12.31
C ALA A 23 20.33 13.99 -11.98
N LEU A 24 19.57 13.33 -12.85
CA LEU A 24 19.20 11.92 -12.75
C LEU A 24 20.29 10.94 -13.22
N SER A 25 21.49 11.39 -13.56
CA SER A 25 22.58 10.52 -14.06
C SER A 25 22.96 9.39 -13.11
N ARG A 26 22.75 9.58 -11.80
CA ARG A 26 22.93 8.52 -10.78
C ARG A 26 21.92 7.38 -10.91
N TRP A 27 20.84 7.56 -11.67
CA TRP A 27 19.81 6.58 -11.98
C TRP A 27 19.69 6.40 -13.49
N PRO A 28 20.60 5.64 -14.13
CA PRO A 28 20.73 5.60 -15.60
C PRO A 28 19.45 5.27 -16.34
N ARG A 29 18.63 4.33 -15.80
CA ARG A 29 17.35 3.97 -16.41
C ARG A 29 16.33 5.11 -16.36
N LEU A 30 16.23 5.82 -15.24
CA LEU A 30 15.30 6.97 -15.13
C LEU A 30 15.75 8.14 -15.98
N SER A 31 17.05 8.40 -16.03
CA SER A 31 17.64 9.40 -16.92
C SER A 31 17.36 9.08 -18.39
N GLN A 32 17.56 7.83 -18.80
CA GLN A 32 17.27 7.35 -20.17
C GLN A 32 15.77 7.44 -20.47
N LEU A 33 14.91 7.06 -19.53
CA LEU A 33 13.46 7.13 -19.67
C LEU A 33 12.98 8.58 -19.86
N LEU A 34 13.46 9.51 -19.03
CA LEU A 34 13.09 10.93 -19.15
C LEU A 34 13.61 11.53 -20.46
N ARG A 35 14.82 11.16 -20.87
CA ARG A 35 15.39 11.58 -22.16
C ARG A 35 14.52 11.12 -23.33
N TYR A 36 14.17 9.83 -23.37
CA TYR A 36 13.29 9.27 -24.40
C TYR A 36 11.94 9.99 -24.46
N MET A 37 11.32 10.21 -23.29
CA MET A 37 10.05 10.94 -23.21
C MET A 37 10.18 12.38 -23.75
N GLY A 38 11.27 13.05 -23.43
CA GLY A 38 11.55 14.40 -23.90
C GLY A 38 11.83 14.47 -25.41
N GLU A 39 12.56 13.50 -25.95
CA GLU A 39 12.83 13.39 -27.40
C GLU A 39 11.54 13.18 -28.19
N LYS A 40 10.68 12.24 -27.75
CA LYS A 40 9.38 11.99 -28.37
C LYS A 40 8.45 13.19 -28.31
N LEU A 41 8.40 13.87 -27.15
CA LEU A 41 7.62 15.09 -26.98
C LEU A 41 8.11 16.20 -27.93
N SER A 42 9.43 16.41 -28.05
CA SER A 42 10.03 17.42 -28.90
C SER A 42 9.83 17.14 -30.40
N ALA A 43 9.75 15.86 -30.76
CA ALA A 43 9.45 15.43 -32.14
C ALA A 43 7.95 15.50 -32.48
N GLY A 44 7.08 15.79 -31.52
CA GLY A 44 5.62 15.75 -31.70
C GLY A 44 5.04 14.31 -31.73
N GLU A 45 5.84 13.31 -31.41
CA GLU A 45 5.50 11.89 -31.46
C GLU A 45 4.87 11.39 -30.14
N VAL A 46 3.92 12.16 -29.61
CA VAL A 46 3.30 11.88 -28.28
C VAL A 46 2.62 10.51 -28.24
N ASP A 47 2.06 10.06 -29.36
CA ASP A 47 1.42 8.73 -29.47
C ASP A 47 2.41 7.56 -29.27
N GLN A 48 3.71 7.81 -29.42
CA GLN A 48 4.76 6.82 -29.15
C GLN A 48 5.04 6.67 -27.64
N LEU A 49 4.58 7.58 -26.80
CA LEU A 49 4.73 7.52 -25.34
C LEU A 49 3.68 6.61 -24.71
N ASN A 50 3.83 5.32 -24.93
CA ASN A 50 2.97 4.27 -24.41
C ASN A 50 3.80 3.15 -23.75
N GLU A 51 3.13 2.26 -22.99
CA GLU A 51 3.79 1.20 -22.23
C GLU A 51 4.64 0.27 -23.09
N TYR A 52 4.13 -0.08 -24.29
CA TYR A 52 4.82 -1.00 -25.19
C TYR A 52 6.15 -0.42 -25.67
N ASN A 53 6.15 0.80 -26.18
CA ASN A 53 7.34 1.45 -26.70
C ASN A 53 8.35 1.73 -25.57
N ILE A 54 7.90 2.22 -24.43
CA ILE A 54 8.77 2.45 -23.27
C ILE A 54 9.43 1.14 -22.83
N ALA A 55 8.67 0.05 -22.70
CA ALA A 55 9.21 -1.23 -22.30
C ALA A 55 10.22 -1.80 -23.30
N THR A 56 9.92 -1.70 -24.59
CA THR A 56 10.74 -2.32 -25.64
C THR A 56 11.91 -1.47 -26.11
N GLU A 57 11.75 -0.14 -26.16
CA GLU A 57 12.78 0.77 -26.69
C GLU A 57 13.71 1.33 -25.61
N VAL A 58 13.21 1.44 -24.37
CA VAL A 58 13.97 2.02 -23.26
C VAL A 58 14.38 0.97 -22.24
N LEU A 59 13.46 0.08 -21.87
CA LEU A 59 13.67 -0.84 -20.73
C LEU A 59 14.14 -2.24 -21.15
N GLY A 60 14.44 -2.43 -22.46
CA GLY A 60 15.10 -3.64 -22.98
C GLY A 60 14.19 -4.88 -23.05
N ARG A 61 12.88 -4.70 -23.11
CA ARG A 61 11.96 -5.83 -23.31
C ARG A 61 11.94 -6.29 -24.76
N SER A 62 11.77 -7.59 -24.98
CA SER A 62 11.66 -8.15 -26.33
C SER A 62 10.36 -7.74 -27.01
N LYS A 63 10.44 -7.15 -28.20
CA LYS A 63 9.26 -6.74 -29.00
C LYS A 63 8.34 -7.91 -29.35
N THR A 64 8.87 -9.13 -29.40
CA THR A 64 8.10 -10.33 -29.80
C THR A 64 7.38 -11.00 -28.63
N VAL A 65 7.79 -10.74 -27.39
CA VAL A 65 7.28 -11.43 -26.18
C VAL A 65 6.61 -10.45 -25.22
N PHE A 66 6.90 -9.15 -25.33
CA PHE A 66 6.37 -8.17 -24.41
C PHE A 66 4.84 -8.02 -24.53
N ASN A 67 4.16 -8.21 -23.41
CA ASN A 67 2.74 -7.94 -23.26
C ASN A 67 2.54 -6.91 -22.14
N ALA A 68 2.06 -5.72 -22.48
CA ALA A 68 1.85 -4.63 -21.54
C ALA A 68 0.80 -4.95 -20.42
N ALA A 69 -0.06 -5.93 -20.66
CA ALA A 69 -1.00 -6.42 -19.64
C ALA A 69 -0.30 -7.30 -18.58
N GLU A 70 0.82 -7.93 -18.94
CA GLU A 70 1.53 -8.88 -18.09
C GLU A 70 2.80 -8.29 -17.45
N ASP A 71 3.47 -7.34 -18.12
CA ASP A 71 4.70 -6.72 -17.66
C ASP A 71 4.50 -5.23 -17.35
N ALA A 72 4.38 -4.90 -16.08
CA ALA A 72 4.16 -3.53 -15.61
C ALA A 72 5.41 -2.64 -15.59
N ILE A 73 6.54 -3.08 -16.15
CA ILE A 73 7.84 -2.40 -16.01
C ILE A 73 7.80 -0.93 -16.42
N ALA A 74 7.10 -0.58 -17.50
CA ALA A 74 6.97 0.81 -17.95
C ALA A 74 6.23 1.68 -16.93
N ARG A 75 5.17 1.14 -16.31
CA ARG A 75 4.40 1.81 -15.25
C ARG A 75 5.24 2.03 -14.00
N VAL A 76 5.98 1.01 -13.57
CA VAL A 76 6.84 1.05 -12.39
C VAL A 76 7.96 2.08 -12.56
N GLU A 77 8.71 2.02 -13.67
CA GLU A 77 9.81 2.95 -13.91
C GLU A 77 9.31 4.40 -14.10
N THR A 78 8.15 4.59 -14.72
CA THR A 78 7.53 5.92 -14.83
C THR A 78 7.07 6.44 -13.46
N HIS A 79 6.56 5.57 -12.58
CA HIS A 79 6.22 5.96 -11.21
C HIS A 79 7.46 6.35 -10.41
N ARG A 80 8.55 5.60 -10.52
CA ARG A 80 9.84 5.95 -9.93
C ARG A 80 10.35 7.30 -10.42
N LEU A 81 10.23 7.53 -11.72
CA LEU A 81 10.62 8.81 -12.32
C LEU A 81 9.80 9.97 -11.75
N ARG A 82 8.47 9.82 -11.59
CA ARG A 82 7.61 10.83 -10.94
C ARG A 82 8.09 11.20 -9.54
N LYS A 83 8.38 10.21 -8.71
CA LYS A 83 8.89 10.44 -7.35
C LYS A 83 10.24 11.17 -7.35
N ARG A 84 11.15 10.80 -8.26
CA ARG A 84 12.46 11.46 -8.38
C ARG A 84 12.35 12.88 -8.86
N LEU A 85 11.46 13.16 -9.80
CA LEU A 85 11.17 14.53 -10.25
C LEU A 85 10.63 15.38 -9.10
N ALA A 86 9.68 14.86 -8.33
CA ALA A 86 9.15 15.56 -7.16
C ALA A 86 10.25 15.86 -6.13
N ALA A 87 11.06 14.86 -5.75
CA ALA A 87 12.16 15.03 -4.80
C ALA A 87 13.24 16.01 -5.30
N PHE A 88 13.54 15.99 -6.60
CA PHE A 88 14.47 16.95 -7.22
C PHE A 88 13.96 18.38 -7.07
N TYR A 89 12.68 18.63 -7.33
CA TYR A 89 12.09 19.98 -7.22
C TYR A 89 11.75 20.41 -5.80
N GLU A 90 11.83 19.51 -4.82
CA GLU A 90 11.79 19.84 -3.40
C GLU A 90 13.18 20.28 -2.88
N THR A 91 14.27 19.87 -3.54
CA THR A 91 15.67 20.08 -3.12
C THR A 91 16.46 20.91 -4.13
N GLU A 92 17.17 20.25 -5.04
CA GLU A 92 18.12 20.86 -5.98
C GLU A 92 17.46 21.80 -6.99
N GLY A 93 16.28 21.43 -7.51
CA GLY A 93 15.50 22.20 -8.50
C GLY A 93 14.46 23.15 -7.89
N LYS A 94 14.51 23.40 -6.57
CA LYS A 94 13.49 24.19 -5.87
C LYS A 94 13.26 25.58 -6.43
N ASP A 95 14.32 26.24 -6.86
CA ASP A 95 14.30 27.62 -7.37
C ASP A 95 14.23 27.70 -8.92
N HIS A 96 14.10 26.55 -9.60
CA HIS A 96 13.97 26.54 -11.05
C HIS A 96 12.63 27.16 -11.47
N PRO A 97 12.63 28.05 -12.47
CA PRO A 97 11.43 28.74 -12.95
C PRO A 97 10.47 27.80 -13.71
N ILE A 98 10.99 26.69 -14.22
CA ILE A 98 10.25 25.67 -14.95
C ILE A 98 10.43 24.34 -14.21
N GLN A 99 9.37 23.58 -14.07
CA GLN A 99 9.40 22.25 -13.49
C GLN A 99 8.87 21.23 -14.48
N VAL A 100 9.57 20.11 -14.63
CA VAL A 100 9.12 18.95 -15.41
C VAL A 100 8.31 18.03 -14.50
N THR A 101 7.08 17.72 -14.89
CA THR A 101 6.21 16.79 -14.16
C THR A 101 5.68 15.71 -15.09
N LEU A 102 5.33 14.56 -14.51
CA LEU A 102 4.65 13.47 -15.21
C LEU A 102 3.29 13.24 -14.55
N PRO A 103 2.18 13.65 -15.16
CA PRO A 103 0.85 13.45 -14.59
C PRO A 103 0.55 11.96 -14.35
N ALA A 104 -0.24 11.68 -13.32
CA ALA A 104 -0.69 10.32 -13.04
C ALA A 104 -1.48 9.77 -14.25
N GLY A 105 -1.20 8.51 -14.63
CA GLY A 105 -1.84 7.88 -15.79
C GLY A 105 -1.29 8.32 -17.16
N SER A 106 -0.29 9.22 -17.21
CA SER A 106 0.32 9.71 -18.46
C SER A 106 1.81 9.41 -18.52
N TYR A 107 2.33 9.17 -19.72
CA TYR A 107 3.75 9.04 -20.04
C TYR A 107 4.31 10.31 -20.70
N VAL A 108 3.49 11.36 -20.82
CA VAL A 108 3.85 12.62 -21.47
C VAL A 108 4.34 13.61 -20.41
N PRO A 109 5.60 14.11 -20.51
CA PRO A 109 6.09 15.17 -19.63
C PRO A 109 5.30 16.47 -19.82
N VAL A 110 5.05 17.17 -18.73
CA VAL A 110 4.38 18.47 -18.72
C VAL A 110 5.30 19.48 -18.03
N PHE A 111 5.43 20.68 -18.61
CA PHE A 111 6.21 21.77 -18.05
C PHE A 111 5.32 22.74 -17.27
N VAL A 112 5.61 22.90 -15.99
CA VAL A 112 4.92 23.84 -15.11
C VAL A 112 5.81 25.07 -14.91
N HIS A 113 5.34 26.23 -15.36
CA HIS A 113 6.04 27.51 -15.22
C HIS A 113 5.64 28.16 -13.90
N LYS A 114 6.60 28.46 -13.02
CA LYS A 114 6.36 29.25 -11.82
C LYS A 114 6.21 30.72 -12.20
N PRO A 115 5.26 31.46 -11.62
CA PRO A 115 5.19 32.91 -11.84
C PRO A 115 6.50 33.54 -11.36
N ALA A 116 7.08 34.42 -12.19
CA ALA A 116 8.26 35.18 -11.81
C ALA A 116 7.93 35.95 -10.53
N LYS A 117 8.81 35.89 -9.51
CA LYS A 117 8.75 36.82 -8.37
C LYS A 117 8.78 38.22 -8.94
N GLN A 118 7.66 38.94 -8.89
CA GLN A 118 7.65 40.35 -9.14
C GLN A 118 8.50 41.01 -8.04
N GLU A 119 9.68 41.45 -8.41
CA GLU A 119 10.42 42.44 -7.64
C GLU A 119 9.56 43.71 -7.70
N LEU A 120 9.01 44.10 -6.56
CA LEU A 120 8.38 45.40 -6.41
C LEU A 120 9.40 46.48 -6.74
N PRO A 121 9.05 47.47 -7.58
CA PRO A 121 9.95 48.58 -7.89
C PRO A 121 10.35 49.32 -6.62
N ILE A 122 11.63 49.51 -6.42
CA ILE A 122 12.20 50.35 -5.37
C ILE A 122 11.67 51.77 -5.64
N GLN A 123 10.80 52.28 -4.76
CA GLN A 123 10.47 53.70 -4.74
C GLN A 123 11.60 54.47 -4.12
N PRO A 124 12.01 55.59 -4.71
CA PRO A 124 13.09 56.41 -4.14
C PRO A 124 12.64 57.16 -2.89
N ASP A 125 13.58 57.22 -1.96
CA ASP A 125 13.60 57.94 -0.68
C ASP A 125 12.99 59.35 -0.74
N PHE A 126 12.05 59.65 0.14
CA PHE A 126 11.81 60.98 0.67
C PHE A 126 11.87 60.90 2.20
N ALA A 127 12.92 61.49 2.76
CA ALA A 127 13.07 61.75 4.18
C ALA A 127 12.53 63.16 4.51
N PRO A 128 12.52 63.62 5.78
CA PRO A 128 11.72 63.11 6.90
C PRO A 128 10.87 64.21 7.54
N ALA A 129 9.88 63.87 8.34
CA ALA A 129 9.31 64.76 9.29
C ALA A 129 9.05 64.05 10.63
N SER A 130 9.56 64.71 11.65
CA SER A 130 9.77 64.41 13.03
C SER A 130 8.53 64.06 13.88
N GLU A 131 8.86 63.31 14.95
CA GLU A 131 8.37 63.37 16.34
C GLU A 131 6.94 62.90 16.68
N SER A 132 6.88 61.78 17.39
CA SER A 132 6.32 61.75 18.76
C SER A 132 6.65 60.44 19.46
N GLU A 133 7.26 60.58 20.63
CA GLU A 133 7.64 59.52 21.57
C GLU A 133 6.40 58.88 22.23
N ALA A 134 6.53 57.57 22.49
CA ALA A 134 6.31 56.91 23.79
C ALA A 134 6.29 55.36 23.65
N PRO A 135 6.46 54.56 24.74
CA PRO A 135 7.70 53.80 24.90
C PRO A 135 7.51 52.27 24.72
N GLY A 136 8.67 51.64 24.54
CA GLY A 136 8.86 50.26 24.18
C GLY A 136 8.30 49.18 25.11
N GLN A 137 8.13 48.01 24.47
CA GLN A 137 8.31 46.72 25.16
C GLN A 137 9.10 45.80 24.23
N GLY A 138 10.35 45.62 24.63
CA GLY A 138 11.27 44.69 24.02
C GLY A 138 10.86 43.25 24.26
N VAL A 139 10.64 42.49 23.19
CA VAL A 139 10.49 41.05 23.26
C VAL A 139 11.90 40.44 23.30
N ARG A 140 12.30 39.96 24.47
CA ARG A 140 13.48 39.14 24.66
C ARG A 140 13.15 37.68 24.27
N PRO A 141 14.09 36.93 23.67
CA PRO A 141 13.90 35.51 23.42
C PRO A 141 13.83 34.74 24.74
N SER A 142 12.79 33.99 24.95
CA SER A 142 12.60 33.15 26.13
C SER A 142 13.59 31.99 26.13
N ARG A 143 14.57 32.04 27.04
CA ARG A 143 15.33 30.87 27.47
C ARG A 143 14.37 29.97 28.26
N TRP A 144 14.18 28.75 27.80
CA TRP A 144 13.48 27.72 28.55
C TRP A 144 14.28 27.38 29.82
N PHE A 145 13.81 27.88 30.95
CA PHE A 145 14.21 27.42 32.28
C PHE A 145 13.29 26.27 32.66
N MET A 146 13.82 25.06 32.77
CA MET A 146 13.07 23.96 33.41
C MET A 146 12.84 24.30 34.87
N PRO A 147 11.62 24.16 35.40
CA PRO A 147 11.35 24.42 36.82
C PRO A 147 12.09 23.41 37.69
N ARG A 148 12.62 23.88 38.81
CA ARG A 148 13.39 23.10 39.79
C ARG A 148 12.75 21.78 40.26
N TRP A 149 11.51 21.56 39.98
CA TRP A 149 10.79 20.32 40.29
C TRP A 149 11.16 19.14 39.35
N GLY A 150 11.69 19.41 38.18
CA GLY A 150 12.13 18.33 37.27
C GLY A 150 13.29 17.50 37.82
N TYR A 151 14.20 18.15 38.59
CA TYR A 151 15.32 17.44 39.21
C TYR A 151 14.91 16.59 40.43
N LEU A 152 13.82 16.95 41.13
CA LEU A 152 13.29 16.15 42.24
C LEU A 152 12.59 14.86 41.73
N ILE A 153 11.92 14.92 40.61
CA ILE A 153 11.28 13.74 39.99
C ILE A 153 12.36 12.77 39.47
N LEU A 154 13.43 13.29 38.89
CA LEU A 154 14.54 12.46 38.37
C LEU A 154 15.34 11.81 39.52
N ALA A 155 15.53 12.51 40.62
CA ALA A 155 16.14 11.95 41.81
C ALA A 155 15.28 10.88 42.51
N ALA A 156 13.98 11.09 42.57
CA ALA A 156 13.05 10.11 43.14
C ALA A 156 12.96 8.82 42.31
N SER A 157 13.00 8.92 40.97
CA SER A 157 12.98 7.73 40.08
C SER A 157 14.28 6.92 40.18
N LEU A 158 15.46 7.58 40.36
CA LEU A 158 16.73 6.88 40.55
C LEU A 158 16.77 6.13 41.88
N VAL A 159 16.20 6.71 42.96
CA VAL A 159 16.10 6.04 44.25
C VAL A 159 15.17 4.84 44.19
N LEU A 160 14.06 4.95 43.49
CA LEU A 160 13.11 3.84 43.32
C LEU A 160 13.73 2.67 42.55
N VAL A 161 14.43 2.94 41.45
CA VAL A 161 15.15 1.91 40.67
C VAL A 161 16.26 1.27 41.51
N GLY A 162 17.01 2.07 42.29
CA GLY A 162 18.06 1.56 43.19
C GLY A 162 17.51 0.64 44.28
N THR A 163 16.35 0.99 44.89
CA THR A 163 15.73 0.17 45.92
C THR A 163 15.15 -1.14 45.36
N VAL A 164 14.55 -1.10 44.17
CA VAL A 164 14.05 -2.33 43.50
C VAL A 164 15.21 -3.25 43.12
N LEU A 165 16.32 -2.71 42.60
CA LEU A 165 17.51 -3.48 42.28
C LEU A 165 18.17 -4.06 43.56
N TYR A 166 18.24 -3.29 44.64
CA TYR A 166 18.77 -3.74 45.93
C TYR A 166 17.93 -4.89 46.51
N LEU A 167 16.59 -4.75 46.48
CA LEU A 167 15.68 -5.82 46.93
C LEU A 167 15.81 -7.07 46.06
N TYR A 168 15.92 -6.90 44.72
CA TYR A 168 16.11 -8.03 43.78
C TYR A 168 17.41 -8.78 44.04
N LEU A 169 18.50 -8.07 44.37
CA LEU A 169 19.81 -8.68 44.65
C LEU A 169 19.89 -9.28 46.08
N HIS A 170 19.10 -8.83 47.03
CA HIS A 170 19.14 -9.31 48.44
C HIS A 170 18.01 -10.26 48.83
N THR A 171 16.95 -10.39 48.02
CA THR A 171 15.88 -11.39 48.23
C THR A 171 16.06 -12.63 47.34
N GLY A 172 17.22 -12.78 46.73
CA GLY A 172 17.58 -13.98 45.98
C GLY A 172 17.74 -15.18 46.93
N GLY A 173 16.74 -16.06 46.92
CA GLY A 173 16.94 -17.41 47.45
C GLY A 173 16.13 -17.80 48.68
N LEU A 174 14.91 -18.22 48.47
CA LEU A 174 14.29 -19.23 49.28
C LEU A 174 14.21 -20.55 48.48
N SER A 175 15.31 -21.28 48.54
CA SER A 175 15.36 -22.68 48.12
C SER A 175 14.71 -23.52 49.21
N ALA A 176 13.59 -24.16 48.92
CA ALA A 176 13.06 -25.22 49.74
C ALA A 176 13.86 -26.52 49.54
N LEU A 177 14.39 -27.00 50.60
CA LEU A 177 15.08 -28.29 50.78
C LEU A 177 14.16 -29.47 50.46
N ALA A 178 14.62 -30.38 49.61
CA ALA A 178 14.32 -31.82 49.68
C ALA A 178 15.36 -32.58 48.87
N THR A 179 16.19 -33.35 49.52
CA THR A 179 17.01 -34.46 49.02
C THR A 179 16.51 -35.76 49.67
N PRO A 180 16.96 -36.94 49.29
CA PRO A 180 17.74 -37.41 48.14
C PRO A 180 17.26 -38.78 47.54
N SER A 181 18.02 -39.22 46.58
CA SER A 181 18.31 -40.61 46.25
C SER A 181 17.72 -41.19 44.96
N GLY A 182 18.62 -41.63 44.09
CA GLY A 182 18.28 -42.57 43.04
C GLY A 182 18.95 -42.25 41.68
N SER A 183 20.19 -42.68 41.55
CA SER A 183 20.91 -42.68 40.26
C SER A 183 20.17 -43.56 39.24
N GLN A 184 19.76 -42.98 38.14
CA GLN A 184 19.66 -43.67 36.86
C GLN A 184 19.91 -42.66 35.72
N GLU A 185 20.98 -42.91 35.06
CA GLU A 185 21.37 -42.31 33.80
C GLU A 185 20.33 -42.65 32.73
N HIS A 186 19.45 -41.74 32.40
CA HIS A 186 18.63 -41.81 31.18
C HIS A 186 18.99 -40.66 30.29
N ALA A 187 19.57 -41.03 29.15
CA ALA A 187 19.75 -40.17 28.00
C ALA A 187 18.42 -39.47 27.74
N SER A 188 18.41 -38.16 27.89
CA SER A 188 17.30 -37.28 27.46
C SER A 188 17.21 -37.31 25.96
N VAL A 189 16.43 -38.21 25.41
CA VAL A 189 15.87 -38.08 24.07
C VAL A 189 14.92 -36.90 24.18
N SER A 190 15.35 -35.76 23.64
CA SER A 190 14.46 -34.60 23.42
C SER A 190 13.35 -35.05 22.48
N THR A 191 12.22 -35.37 23.05
CA THR A 191 10.98 -35.59 22.31
C THR A 191 10.69 -34.31 21.56
N PRO A 192 10.58 -34.33 20.20
CA PRO A 192 10.15 -33.15 19.47
C PRO A 192 8.78 -32.77 20.00
N ILE A 193 8.63 -31.51 20.39
CA ILE A 193 7.33 -30.91 20.70
C ILE A 193 6.48 -31.15 19.45
N GLN A 194 5.57 -32.12 19.50
CA GLN A 194 4.56 -32.33 18.46
C GLN A 194 3.67 -31.08 18.49
N ALA A 195 3.95 -30.12 17.60
CA ALA A 195 3.07 -28.99 17.38
C ALA A 195 1.69 -29.54 17.01
N GLN A 196 0.70 -29.21 17.83
CA GLN A 196 -0.66 -29.71 17.66
C GLN A 196 -1.25 -29.09 16.39
N ALA A 197 -1.53 -29.91 15.38
CA ALA A 197 -2.08 -29.44 14.10
C ALA A 197 -3.39 -28.68 14.29
N SER A 198 -3.51 -27.50 13.68
CA SER A 198 -4.67 -26.61 13.79
C SER A 198 -5.63 -26.78 12.62
N SER A 199 -6.93 -26.70 12.89
CA SER A 199 -7.98 -26.48 11.89
C SER A 199 -8.56 -25.05 11.94
N SER A 200 -8.07 -24.25 12.90
CA SER A 200 -8.42 -22.84 13.01
C SER A 200 -7.50 -21.98 12.14
N PRO A 201 -7.92 -20.77 11.75
CA PRO A 201 -7.06 -19.84 11.02
C PRO A 201 -5.71 -19.64 11.70
N ILE A 202 -4.63 -19.66 10.93
CA ILE A 202 -3.27 -19.36 11.39
C ILE A 202 -2.86 -18.02 10.79
N ARG A 203 -2.39 -17.10 11.63
CA ARG A 203 -1.91 -15.75 11.25
C ARG A 203 -0.59 -15.48 11.93
N LEU A 204 0.45 -15.25 11.13
CA LEU A 204 1.82 -15.06 11.58
C LEU A 204 2.38 -13.74 11.07
N LEU A 205 3.04 -12.99 11.93
CA LEU A 205 3.83 -11.82 11.57
C LEU A 205 5.29 -12.26 11.39
N ALA A 206 5.74 -12.37 10.17
CA ALA A 206 7.09 -12.85 9.85
C ALA A 206 8.16 -11.89 10.38
N GLY A 207 9.16 -12.44 11.06
CA GLY A 207 10.24 -11.68 11.69
C GLY A 207 9.86 -10.93 12.98
N TYR A 208 8.61 -11.02 13.44
CA TYR A 208 8.13 -10.38 14.65
C TYR A 208 8.17 -11.34 15.86
N SER A 209 8.65 -10.84 17.01
CA SER A 209 8.81 -11.64 18.23
C SER A 209 8.04 -11.08 19.45
N GLY A 210 7.23 -10.04 19.25
CA GLY A 210 6.44 -9.41 20.31
C GLY A 210 5.12 -10.14 20.64
N PRO A 211 4.25 -9.54 21.46
CA PRO A 211 2.94 -10.11 21.78
C PRO A 211 2.01 -10.12 20.56
N PRO A 212 0.97 -10.99 20.54
CA PRO A 212 -0.02 -10.99 19.46
C PRO A 212 -0.64 -9.60 19.23
N ARG A 213 -0.95 -9.29 17.99
CA ARG A 213 -1.56 -8.01 17.56
C ARG A 213 -2.90 -8.28 16.88
N THR A 214 -3.82 -7.33 17.00
CA THR A 214 -5.16 -7.44 16.41
C THR A 214 -5.29 -6.43 15.29
N ASP A 215 -5.82 -6.86 14.13
CA ASP A 215 -6.06 -6.01 12.98
C ASP A 215 -7.42 -5.29 13.04
N SER A 216 -7.69 -4.45 12.06
CA SER A 216 -8.92 -3.66 11.93
C SER A 216 -10.18 -4.52 11.78
N ALA A 217 -10.05 -5.75 11.30
CA ALA A 217 -11.13 -6.74 11.20
C ALA A 217 -11.31 -7.57 12.49
N GLY A 218 -10.54 -7.30 13.56
CA GLY A 218 -10.60 -8.03 14.82
C GLY A 218 -9.86 -9.37 14.80
N ARG A 219 -9.02 -9.65 13.79
CA ARG A 219 -8.29 -10.90 13.65
C ARG A 219 -6.96 -10.82 14.41
N VAL A 220 -6.63 -11.86 15.16
CA VAL A 220 -5.41 -11.92 15.98
C VAL A 220 -4.26 -12.50 15.17
N TRP A 221 -3.13 -11.81 15.16
CA TRP A 221 -1.88 -12.17 14.50
C TRP A 221 -0.84 -12.54 15.56
N SER A 222 -0.29 -13.73 15.43
CA SER A 222 0.72 -14.28 16.33
C SER A 222 2.13 -13.85 15.91
N PRO A 223 3.10 -13.84 16.83
CA PRO A 223 4.50 -13.68 16.48
C PRO A 223 4.98 -14.80 15.54
N ASP A 224 6.16 -14.58 14.95
CA ASP A 224 6.79 -15.48 13.99
C ASP A 224 7.15 -16.84 14.61
N GLN A 225 6.71 -17.92 13.98
CA GLN A 225 6.95 -19.30 14.40
C GLN A 225 6.94 -20.26 13.20
N TYR A 226 7.38 -21.50 13.42
CA TYR A 226 7.47 -22.58 12.40
C TYR A 226 8.49 -22.33 11.29
N PHE A 227 9.35 -21.35 11.43
CA PHE A 227 10.34 -20.99 10.42
C PHE A 227 11.70 -21.69 10.63
N SER A 228 12.49 -21.74 9.56
CA SER A 228 13.89 -22.11 9.56
C SER A 228 14.65 -21.23 8.58
N GLY A 229 15.78 -20.69 8.99
CA GLY A 229 16.59 -19.77 8.20
C GLY A 229 16.07 -18.34 8.17
N GLY A 230 16.75 -17.52 7.37
CA GLY A 230 16.50 -16.09 7.25
C GLY A 230 16.77 -15.32 8.54
N GLY A 231 16.79 -13.99 8.43
CA GLY A 231 16.88 -13.05 9.55
C GLY A 231 15.59 -12.26 9.73
N SER A 232 15.34 -11.76 10.95
CA SER A 232 14.28 -10.77 11.20
C SER A 232 14.78 -9.39 10.83
N TRP A 233 13.89 -8.58 10.25
CA TRP A 233 14.14 -7.19 9.95
C TRP A 233 12.93 -6.34 10.32
N GLN A 234 13.18 -5.13 10.80
CA GLN A 234 12.14 -4.16 11.13
C GLN A 234 12.39 -2.88 10.32
N ARG A 235 11.36 -2.41 9.65
CA ARG A 235 11.41 -1.15 8.92
C ARG A 235 11.31 0.03 9.86
N THR A 236 11.83 1.17 9.45
CA THR A 236 11.49 2.44 10.08
C THR A 236 10.00 2.69 9.91
N PRO A 237 9.28 3.09 10.98
CA PRO A 237 7.86 3.42 10.86
C PRO A 237 7.59 4.45 9.77
N GLY A 238 6.60 4.18 8.93
CA GLY A 238 6.25 5.02 7.80
C GLY A 238 4.88 4.69 7.24
N PHE A 239 4.40 5.49 6.31
CA PHE A 239 3.15 5.24 5.60
C PHE A 239 3.32 4.04 4.66
N ILE A 240 2.34 3.14 4.70
CA ILE A 240 2.21 2.02 3.76
C ILE A 240 0.86 2.18 3.07
N ALA A 241 0.88 2.27 1.76
CA ALA A 241 -0.34 2.38 0.96
C ALA A 241 -1.07 1.02 0.84
N ARG A 242 -2.32 1.03 0.44
CA ARG A 242 -3.18 -0.15 0.20
C ARG A 242 -3.41 -1.05 1.41
N THR A 243 -3.31 -0.50 2.62
CA THR A 243 -3.69 -1.26 3.81
C THR A 243 -4.26 -0.36 4.89
N SER A 244 -5.23 -0.87 5.62
CA SER A 244 -5.73 -0.29 6.87
C SER A 244 -4.94 -0.78 8.08
N ASP A 245 -4.10 -1.81 7.91
CA ASP A 245 -3.32 -2.46 8.96
C ASP A 245 -1.81 -2.42 8.67
N PRO A 246 -1.17 -1.24 8.69
CA PRO A 246 0.24 -1.09 8.34
C PRO A 246 1.19 -1.92 9.20
N PHE A 247 0.76 -2.30 10.41
CA PHE A 247 1.57 -3.12 11.31
C PHE A 247 1.91 -4.51 10.75
N LEU A 248 1.10 -5.04 9.82
CA LEU A 248 1.38 -6.30 9.14
C LEU A 248 2.70 -6.27 8.36
N PHE A 249 3.15 -5.06 8.01
CA PHE A 249 4.31 -4.83 7.17
C PHE A 249 5.48 -4.15 7.89
N GLU A 250 5.39 -3.92 9.21
CA GLU A 250 6.46 -3.31 10.02
C GLU A 250 7.66 -4.23 10.19
N HIS A 251 7.42 -5.53 10.20
CA HIS A 251 8.46 -6.56 10.32
C HIS A 251 8.48 -7.45 9.09
N SER A 252 9.60 -8.12 8.87
CA SER A 252 9.74 -9.13 7.82
C SER A 252 10.79 -10.17 8.18
N ARG A 253 10.67 -11.34 7.55
CA ARG A 253 11.74 -12.34 7.49
C ARG A 253 12.45 -12.18 6.14
N ASN A 254 13.77 -12.06 6.18
CA ASN A 254 14.60 -11.78 5.03
C ASN A 254 15.73 -12.81 4.85
N GLY A 255 16.19 -13.00 3.61
CA GLY A 255 17.17 -14.03 3.24
C GLY A 255 16.50 -15.34 2.90
N ASP A 256 17.26 -16.41 2.66
CA ASP A 256 16.68 -17.73 2.37
C ASP A 256 16.06 -18.34 3.64
N PHE A 257 14.79 -18.71 3.56
CA PHE A 257 14.06 -19.30 4.69
C PHE A 257 12.93 -20.23 4.22
N SER A 258 12.42 -21.01 5.18
CA SER A 258 11.24 -21.85 5.00
C SER A 258 10.35 -21.86 6.22
N TYR A 259 9.08 -22.17 6.00
CA TYR A 259 8.09 -22.46 7.05
C TYR A 259 7.64 -23.91 6.94
N ASN A 260 7.51 -24.61 8.09
CA ASN A 260 6.90 -25.90 8.20
C ASN A 260 5.73 -25.81 9.20
N ILE A 261 4.55 -25.49 8.68
CA ILE A 261 3.38 -25.14 9.47
C ILE A 261 2.52 -26.40 9.68
N PRO A 262 2.31 -26.86 10.94
CA PRO A 262 1.49 -28.03 11.21
C PRO A 262 0.01 -27.73 10.97
N LEU A 263 -0.63 -28.50 10.08
CA LEU A 263 -2.04 -28.39 9.73
C LEU A 263 -2.71 -29.75 9.79
N LYS A 264 -3.99 -29.77 10.16
CA LYS A 264 -4.83 -30.98 9.99
C LYS A 264 -5.05 -31.24 8.50
N PRO A 265 -5.27 -32.50 8.10
CA PRO A 265 -5.69 -32.79 6.75
C PRO A 265 -6.91 -31.96 6.35
N GLY A 266 -6.85 -31.30 5.20
CA GLY A 266 -7.91 -30.40 4.73
C GLY A 266 -7.42 -29.52 3.58
N ILE A 267 -8.33 -28.72 3.05
CA ILE A 267 -8.07 -27.72 2.02
C ILE A 267 -8.03 -26.36 2.69
N TYR A 268 -7.05 -25.55 2.31
CA TYR A 268 -6.80 -24.24 2.89
C TYR A 268 -6.61 -23.20 1.78
N GLU A 269 -6.88 -21.94 2.15
CA GLU A 269 -6.49 -20.75 1.40
C GLU A 269 -5.29 -20.10 2.10
N LEU A 270 -4.21 -19.88 1.36
CA LEU A 270 -2.97 -19.27 1.86
C LEU A 270 -2.83 -17.86 1.30
N HIS A 271 -2.60 -16.91 2.19
CA HIS A 271 -2.29 -15.53 1.88
C HIS A 271 -0.86 -15.21 2.32
N LEU A 272 -0.08 -14.63 1.41
CA LEU A 272 1.27 -14.18 1.64
C LEU A 272 1.34 -12.66 1.45
N PHE A 273 1.84 -11.97 2.48
CA PHE A 273 1.86 -10.51 2.54
C PHE A 273 3.26 -9.96 2.35
N PHE A 274 3.39 -8.98 1.47
CA PHE A 274 4.66 -8.40 1.07
C PHE A 274 4.58 -6.88 1.06
N SER A 275 5.63 -6.22 1.49
CA SER A 275 5.91 -4.80 1.27
C SER A 275 7.38 -4.56 1.48
N THR A 276 8.01 -3.80 0.61
CA THR A 276 9.40 -3.41 0.79
C THR A 276 9.52 -1.89 0.74
N PRO A 277 10.29 -1.29 1.66
CA PRO A 277 10.59 0.13 1.59
C PRO A 277 11.53 0.38 0.41
N VAL A 278 11.58 1.65 0.00
CA VAL A 278 12.55 2.13 -0.99
C VAL A 278 13.95 1.68 -0.57
N ARG A 279 14.52 0.72 -1.25
CA ARG A 279 15.97 0.54 -1.26
C ARG A 279 16.46 1.15 -2.56
N SER A 280 17.06 2.33 -2.43
CA SER A 280 17.81 2.87 -3.53
C SER A 280 18.97 1.94 -3.75
N SER A 281 19.06 1.33 -4.84
CA SER A 281 20.23 1.04 -5.62
C SER A 281 19.99 -0.12 -6.56
N ASP A 282 20.41 0.00 -7.71
CA ASP A 282 21.23 -0.87 -8.53
C ASP A 282 20.61 -2.18 -9.06
N GLY A 283 19.34 -2.47 -8.90
CA GLY A 283 18.80 -3.68 -9.55
C GLY A 283 17.36 -4.04 -9.16
N ILE A 284 16.76 -4.85 -9.99
CA ILE A 284 15.51 -5.55 -9.68
C ILE A 284 15.88 -6.67 -8.72
N GLU A 285 15.43 -6.59 -7.46
CA GLU A 285 15.58 -7.66 -6.48
C GLU A 285 14.45 -8.66 -6.65
N THR A 286 14.76 -9.86 -7.11
CA THR A 286 13.79 -10.94 -7.30
C THR A 286 14.13 -12.15 -6.46
N PHE A 287 13.11 -12.91 -6.11
CA PHE A 287 13.24 -14.18 -5.41
C PHE A 287 12.20 -15.19 -5.90
N ASN A 288 12.31 -16.39 -5.41
CA ASN A 288 11.44 -17.49 -5.77
C ASN A 288 10.72 -18.04 -4.53
N GLY A 289 9.49 -18.53 -4.71
CA GLY A 289 8.68 -19.12 -3.68
C GLY A 289 8.07 -20.46 -4.09
N TRP A 290 8.02 -21.40 -3.15
CA TRP A 290 7.45 -22.74 -3.33
C TRP A 290 6.44 -23.06 -2.23
N ILE A 291 5.39 -23.75 -2.59
CA ILE A 291 4.44 -24.37 -1.66
C ILE A 291 4.52 -25.89 -1.89
N ASN A 292 4.84 -26.65 -0.85
CA ASN A 292 5.02 -28.11 -0.90
C ASN A 292 5.95 -28.59 -2.03
N GLY A 293 6.94 -27.78 -2.39
CA GLY A 293 7.91 -28.08 -3.45
C GLY A 293 7.50 -27.63 -4.84
N GLU A 294 6.27 -27.16 -5.05
CA GLU A 294 5.79 -26.60 -6.31
C GLU A 294 6.08 -25.10 -6.40
N TRP A 295 6.52 -24.62 -7.56
CA TRP A 295 6.79 -23.22 -7.83
C TRP A 295 5.48 -22.42 -7.84
N VAL A 296 5.40 -21.38 -7.01
CA VAL A 296 4.24 -20.47 -6.95
C VAL A 296 4.62 -19.02 -7.21
N LEU A 297 5.87 -18.64 -6.91
CA LEU A 297 6.43 -17.34 -7.23
C LEU A 297 7.77 -17.57 -7.94
N GLN A 298 7.90 -17.08 -9.17
CA GLN A 298 9.12 -17.22 -9.96
C GLN A 298 9.63 -15.83 -10.36
N GLY A 299 10.86 -15.52 -9.94
CA GLY A 299 11.45 -14.20 -10.18
C GLY A 299 10.56 -13.07 -9.64
N PHE A 300 9.95 -13.27 -8.48
CA PHE A 300 8.99 -12.35 -7.89
C PHE A 300 9.69 -11.09 -7.38
N ASP A 301 9.26 -9.93 -7.86
CA ASP A 301 9.67 -8.60 -7.43
C ASP A 301 8.47 -7.92 -6.75
N ILE A 302 8.58 -7.70 -5.44
CA ILE A 302 7.52 -7.11 -4.62
C ILE A 302 7.09 -5.74 -5.17
N ASN A 303 8.04 -4.88 -5.55
CA ASN A 303 7.73 -3.54 -6.04
C ASN A 303 7.03 -3.54 -7.39
N SER A 304 7.39 -4.48 -8.26
CA SER A 304 6.72 -4.66 -9.55
C SER A 304 5.30 -5.20 -9.36
N ASP A 305 5.10 -6.14 -8.43
CA ASP A 305 3.79 -6.74 -8.15
C ASP A 305 2.86 -5.73 -7.46
N ALA A 306 3.36 -5.00 -6.46
CA ALA A 306 2.65 -3.94 -5.76
C ALA A 306 2.43 -2.68 -6.62
N MET A 307 3.11 -2.54 -7.75
CA MET A 307 3.17 -1.34 -8.58
C MET A 307 3.78 -0.12 -7.87
N GLY A 308 4.70 -0.35 -6.93
CA GLY A 308 5.43 0.71 -6.22
C GLY A 308 6.03 0.25 -4.90
N GLU A 309 6.78 1.15 -4.29
CA GLU A 309 7.45 0.98 -3.00
C GLU A 309 6.51 1.42 -1.87
N ASP A 310 6.69 0.85 -0.67
CA ASP A 310 5.84 1.14 0.48
C ASP A 310 4.35 0.91 0.22
N ILE A 311 4.04 -0.05 -0.63
CA ILE A 311 2.68 -0.49 -0.94
C ILE A 311 2.50 -1.91 -0.40
N ALA A 312 1.41 -2.13 0.31
CA ALA A 312 0.99 -3.46 0.72
C ALA A 312 0.63 -4.29 -0.50
N ASP A 313 1.18 -5.49 -0.56
CA ASP A 313 0.88 -6.49 -1.57
C ASP A 313 0.51 -7.80 -0.91
N GLU A 314 -0.43 -8.53 -1.51
CA GLU A 314 -0.94 -9.79 -1.02
C GLU A 314 -1.11 -10.76 -2.18
N ARG A 315 -0.60 -11.98 -2.03
CA ARG A 315 -0.77 -13.09 -2.98
C ARG A 315 -1.63 -14.16 -2.34
N VAL A 316 -2.66 -14.59 -3.06
CA VAL A 316 -3.63 -15.60 -2.62
C VAL A 316 -3.42 -16.90 -3.38
N PHE A 317 -3.42 -18.01 -2.65
CA PHE A 317 -3.31 -19.35 -3.19
C PHE A 317 -4.39 -20.24 -2.57
N ARG A 318 -5.34 -20.67 -3.35
CA ARG A 318 -6.39 -21.63 -2.93
C ARG A 318 -5.95 -23.08 -3.16
N ASP A 319 -6.75 -24.03 -2.67
CA ASP A 319 -6.50 -25.48 -2.77
C ASP A 319 -5.16 -25.93 -2.20
N VAL A 320 -4.67 -25.24 -1.19
CA VAL A 320 -3.44 -25.60 -0.50
C VAL A 320 -3.75 -26.67 0.55
N SER A 321 -2.99 -27.75 0.57
CA SER A 321 -3.14 -28.85 1.55
C SER A 321 -1.82 -29.18 2.19
N PRO A 322 -1.80 -29.59 3.48
CA PRO A 322 -0.57 -30.12 4.09
C PRO A 322 -0.12 -31.42 3.40
N GLY A 323 1.15 -31.71 3.46
CA GLY A 323 1.69 -32.98 3.04
C GLY A 323 1.18 -34.16 3.88
N PRO A 324 1.48 -35.40 3.49
CA PRO A 324 1.05 -36.61 4.23
C PRO A 324 1.53 -36.68 5.68
N ASP A 325 2.58 -35.95 5.99
CA ASP A 325 3.15 -35.81 7.33
C ASP A 325 2.51 -34.70 8.16
N GLY A 326 1.45 -34.04 7.65
CA GLY A 326 0.69 -33.01 8.34
C GLY A 326 1.33 -31.62 8.34
N PHE A 327 2.33 -31.35 7.47
CA PHE A 327 2.96 -30.05 7.39
C PHE A 327 2.70 -29.37 6.04
N LEU A 328 2.32 -28.11 6.09
CA LEU A 328 2.41 -27.20 4.94
C LEU A 328 3.81 -26.61 4.90
N ARG A 329 4.48 -26.79 3.78
CA ARG A 329 5.84 -26.29 3.53
C ARG A 329 5.84 -25.11 2.59
N ILE A 330 6.35 -23.99 3.06
CA ILE A 330 6.54 -22.79 2.24
C ILE A 330 8.03 -22.48 2.27
N LYS A 331 8.64 -22.33 1.10
CA LYS A 331 10.07 -22.03 0.97
C LYS A 331 10.29 -20.80 0.10
N PHE A 332 11.27 -19.98 0.50
CA PHE A 332 11.72 -18.83 -0.26
C PHE A 332 13.23 -18.88 -0.44
N ALA A 333 13.71 -18.57 -1.64
CA ALA A 333 15.12 -18.46 -1.94
C ALA A 333 15.38 -17.31 -2.92
N GLY A 334 16.51 -16.62 -2.71
CA GLY A 334 16.90 -15.50 -3.53
C GLY A 334 17.19 -15.89 -4.98
N ALA A 335 16.94 -14.96 -5.90
CA ALA A 335 17.36 -15.08 -7.30
C ALA A 335 18.36 -13.96 -7.64
N THR A 336 17.94 -12.68 -7.65
CA THR A 336 18.84 -11.53 -7.78
C THR A 336 18.92 -10.71 -6.49
N GLY A 337 18.01 -10.96 -5.54
CA GLY A 337 17.95 -10.32 -4.24
C GLY A 337 17.41 -11.27 -3.16
N PRO A 338 17.47 -10.88 -1.89
CA PRO A 338 16.99 -11.70 -0.79
C PRO A 338 15.47 -11.75 -0.76
N PRO A 339 14.85 -12.92 -0.51
CA PRO A 339 13.43 -13.00 -0.22
C PRO A 339 13.05 -12.14 0.97
N THR A 340 11.85 -11.59 0.91
CA THR A 340 11.24 -10.82 2.00
C THR A 340 9.78 -11.25 2.14
N LEU A 341 9.33 -11.53 3.36
CA LEU A 341 7.95 -11.85 3.69
C LEU A 341 7.55 -11.12 4.96
N ASN A 342 6.37 -10.49 4.97
CA ASN A 342 5.88 -9.71 6.12
C ASN A 342 4.88 -10.49 6.98
N ALA A 343 3.94 -11.22 6.35
CA ALA A 343 2.96 -11.99 7.11
C ALA A 343 2.43 -13.20 6.31
N ILE A 344 1.85 -14.15 7.04
CA ILE A 344 1.20 -15.34 6.49
C ILE A 344 -0.19 -15.44 7.13
N GLU A 345 -1.23 -15.65 6.32
CA GLU A 345 -2.54 -16.07 6.79
C GLU A 345 -2.92 -17.38 6.10
N ILE A 346 -3.41 -18.35 6.88
CA ILE A 346 -3.91 -19.62 6.39
C ILE A 346 -5.31 -19.78 6.93
N LEU A 347 -6.26 -19.91 6.03
CA LEU A 347 -7.68 -20.06 6.33
C LEU A 347 -8.16 -21.45 5.93
N PRO A 348 -9.06 -22.10 6.69
CA PRO A 348 -9.81 -23.24 6.15
C PRO A 348 -10.51 -22.83 4.85
N GLY A 349 -10.17 -23.49 3.75
CA GLY A 349 -10.64 -23.15 2.41
C GLY A 349 -11.81 -24.00 1.96
N LEU A 350 -12.34 -23.64 0.81
CA LEU A 350 -13.33 -24.41 0.08
C LEU A 350 -12.64 -25.07 -1.15
N PRO A 351 -13.01 -26.31 -1.51
CA PRO A 351 -12.44 -26.95 -2.68
C PRO A 351 -12.73 -26.13 -3.95
N HIS A 352 -11.69 -25.79 -4.68
CA HIS A 352 -11.75 -25.07 -5.96
C HIS A 352 -12.42 -23.69 -5.92
N GLU A 353 -12.64 -23.10 -4.74
CA GLU A 353 -13.29 -21.81 -4.59
C GLU A 353 -12.46 -20.93 -3.64
N GLN A 354 -12.25 -19.67 -4.01
CA GLN A 354 -11.67 -18.67 -3.11
C GLN A 354 -12.74 -18.16 -2.13
N ILE A 355 -12.33 -17.93 -0.89
CA ILE A 355 -13.20 -17.33 0.12
C ILE A 355 -13.67 -15.95 -0.36
N PRO A 356 -15.00 -15.68 -0.36
CA PRO A 356 -15.54 -14.41 -0.81
C PRO A 356 -14.94 -13.20 -0.06
N ILE A 357 -14.49 -12.20 -0.80
CA ILE A 357 -14.01 -10.93 -0.24
C ILE A 357 -15.19 -9.96 -0.23
N ARG A 358 -15.50 -9.41 0.94
CA ARG A 358 -16.51 -8.36 1.12
C ARG A 358 -15.90 -7.19 1.87
N LEU A 359 -15.91 -6.02 1.26
CA LEU A 359 -15.37 -4.78 1.81
C LEU A 359 -16.49 -3.77 1.98
N VAL A 360 -16.58 -3.18 3.16
CA VAL A 360 -17.46 -2.05 3.45
C VAL A 360 -16.62 -0.80 3.66
N MET A 361 -17.10 0.33 3.18
CA MET A 361 -16.34 1.61 3.19
C MET A 361 -16.32 2.25 4.57
N GLN A 362 -15.84 1.52 5.59
CA GLN A 362 -15.72 1.99 6.97
C GLN A 362 -14.48 1.38 7.66
N THR A 363 -14.18 1.83 8.88
CA THR A 363 -12.99 1.39 9.64
C THR A 363 -13.24 0.18 10.54
N THR A 364 -14.48 -0.28 10.64
CA THR A 364 -14.88 -1.43 11.46
C THR A 364 -15.62 -2.47 10.63
N PRO A 365 -15.47 -3.75 10.93
CA PRO A 365 -16.23 -4.80 10.24
C PRO A 365 -17.70 -4.80 10.71
N PHE A 366 -18.57 -5.42 9.90
CA PHE A 366 -19.92 -5.77 10.32
C PHE A 366 -20.37 -7.10 9.74
N THR A 367 -21.46 -7.64 10.27
CA THR A 367 -22.11 -8.84 9.72
C THR A 367 -23.49 -8.44 9.25
N ASP A 368 -23.81 -8.70 7.98
CA ASP A 368 -25.10 -8.35 7.40
C ASP A 368 -26.23 -9.29 7.90
N ARG A 369 -27.46 -8.98 7.55
CA ARG A 369 -28.64 -9.78 7.96
C ARG A 369 -28.63 -11.22 7.46
N SER A 370 -27.88 -11.49 6.40
CA SER A 370 -27.69 -12.86 5.86
C SER A 370 -26.57 -13.62 6.58
N GLY A 371 -25.92 -13.02 7.58
CA GLY A 371 -24.80 -13.60 8.32
C GLY A 371 -23.48 -13.53 7.56
N ARG A 372 -23.38 -12.73 6.48
CA ARG A 372 -22.15 -12.56 5.70
C ARG A 372 -21.26 -11.52 6.38
N PHE A 373 -19.99 -11.87 6.56
CA PHE A 373 -19.00 -10.99 7.17
C PHE A 373 -18.43 -10.00 6.14
N TRP A 374 -18.44 -8.73 6.49
CA TRP A 374 -17.87 -7.63 5.72
C TRP A 374 -16.66 -7.08 6.47
N ARG A 375 -15.51 -7.09 5.79
CA ARG A 375 -14.26 -6.52 6.29
C ARG A 375 -14.30 -5.01 6.18
N PRO A 376 -13.55 -4.30 7.05
CA PRO A 376 -13.29 -2.87 6.87
C PRO A 376 -12.68 -2.58 5.50
N ASP A 377 -12.76 -1.33 5.11
CA ASP A 377 -12.17 -0.81 3.89
C ASP A 377 -10.66 -1.04 3.84
N ASP A 378 -10.20 -1.76 2.84
CA ASP A 378 -8.81 -2.19 2.65
C ASP A 378 -8.47 -2.26 1.16
N TYR A 379 -7.19 -2.49 0.80
CA TYR A 379 -6.69 -2.59 -0.58
C TYR A 379 -6.83 -1.32 -1.42
N PHE A 380 -7.17 -0.19 -0.81
CA PHE A 380 -7.43 1.06 -1.50
C PHE A 380 -6.20 1.95 -1.64
N MET A 381 -6.23 2.80 -2.66
CA MET A 381 -5.29 3.91 -2.82
C MET A 381 -6.08 5.18 -3.10
N ASN A 382 -5.78 6.25 -2.35
CA ASN A 382 -6.45 7.55 -2.45
C ASN A 382 -7.94 7.54 -2.06
N GLY A 383 -8.65 8.62 -2.39
CA GLY A 383 -10.01 8.86 -1.92
C GLY A 383 -10.08 9.18 -0.42
N ARG A 384 -11.27 9.41 0.06
CA ARG A 384 -11.56 9.71 1.46
C ARG A 384 -12.80 8.96 1.92
N LEU A 385 -12.79 8.48 3.16
CA LEU A 385 -13.98 7.98 3.81
C LEU A 385 -14.82 9.14 4.35
N ARG A 386 -16.13 9.03 4.22
CA ARG A 386 -17.08 9.96 4.81
C ARG A 386 -18.25 9.17 5.40
N PRO A 387 -18.59 9.41 6.68
CA PRO A 387 -19.82 8.87 7.25
C PRO A 387 -21.03 9.52 6.55
N THR A 388 -22.08 8.74 6.34
CA THR A 388 -23.34 9.24 5.81
C THR A 388 -24.11 9.93 6.94
N THR A 389 -24.79 11.04 6.62
CA THR A 389 -25.51 11.85 7.62
C THR A 389 -26.95 11.39 7.82
N GLN A 390 -27.44 10.51 6.97
CA GLN A 390 -28.81 10.03 6.98
C GLN A 390 -28.81 8.50 6.87
N PRO A 391 -29.62 7.80 7.66
CA PRO A 391 -29.83 6.38 7.46
C PRO A 391 -30.51 6.13 6.12
N LEU A 392 -30.19 5.04 5.47
CA LEU A 392 -30.83 4.65 4.22
C LEU A 392 -32.23 4.09 4.52
N PRO A 393 -33.31 4.74 4.10
CA PRO A 393 -34.65 4.22 4.32
C PRO A 393 -34.86 2.97 3.46
N ASN A 394 -35.49 1.95 4.01
CA ASN A 394 -35.86 0.70 3.33
C ASN A 394 -34.69 -0.17 2.85
N SER A 395 -33.49 0.02 3.39
CA SER A 395 -32.38 -0.92 3.15
C SER A 395 -32.53 -2.15 4.04
N ASP A 396 -32.25 -3.32 3.47
CA ASP A 396 -32.14 -4.56 4.25
C ASP A 396 -30.87 -4.56 5.12
N ASP A 397 -29.79 -3.94 4.64
CA ASP A 397 -28.49 -3.84 5.31
C ASP A 397 -28.02 -2.37 5.37
N PRO A 398 -28.63 -1.51 6.21
CA PRO A 398 -28.31 -0.09 6.26
C PRO A 398 -26.85 0.19 6.68
N ASP A 399 -26.24 -0.71 7.42
CA ASP A 399 -24.85 -0.59 7.86
C ASP A 399 -23.84 -0.66 6.70
N LEU A 400 -24.18 -1.33 5.60
CA LEU A 400 -23.38 -1.32 4.37
C LEU A 400 -23.22 0.09 3.79
N PHE A 401 -24.18 0.95 4.05
CA PHE A 401 -24.25 2.31 3.53
C PHE A 401 -23.99 3.40 4.58
N SER A 402 -23.48 3.03 5.75
CA SER A 402 -23.15 3.98 6.81
C SER A 402 -22.01 4.92 6.46
N ASN A 403 -21.21 4.57 5.48
CA ASN A 403 -20.10 5.37 4.97
C ASN A 403 -19.99 5.23 3.44
N GLU A 404 -19.31 6.18 2.82
CA GLU A 404 -18.86 6.11 1.43
C GLU A 404 -17.37 6.41 1.31
N ARG A 405 -16.67 5.76 0.38
CA ARG A 405 -15.40 6.25 -0.14
C ARG A 405 -15.68 7.15 -1.34
N TYR A 406 -15.12 8.35 -1.35
CA TYR A 406 -15.35 9.31 -2.42
C TYR A 406 -14.06 9.97 -2.90
N GLY A 407 -14.08 10.50 -4.12
CA GLY A 407 -12.96 11.16 -4.77
C GLY A 407 -12.48 10.42 -6.01
N HIS A 408 -11.22 10.57 -6.35
CA HIS A 408 -10.50 9.71 -7.30
C HIS A 408 -9.74 8.65 -6.47
N PHE A 409 -10.07 7.38 -6.65
CA PHE A 409 -9.48 6.29 -5.87
C PHE A 409 -9.41 4.99 -6.67
N SER A 410 -8.63 4.05 -6.16
CA SER A 410 -8.48 2.73 -6.76
C SER A 410 -8.41 1.65 -5.69
N TYR A 411 -8.68 0.42 -6.09
CA TYR A 411 -8.51 -0.80 -5.32
C TYR A 411 -7.64 -1.78 -6.08
N ALA A 412 -6.81 -2.56 -5.37
CA ALA A 412 -6.10 -3.70 -5.91
C ALA A 412 -6.45 -4.93 -5.06
N ILE A 413 -7.57 -5.56 -5.38
CA ILE A 413 -8.13 -6.67 -4.59
C ILE A 413 -7.40 -7.96 -4.96
N PRO A 414 -6.74 -8.63 -3.98
CA PRO A 414 -5.98 -9.85 -4.24
C PRO A 414 -6.91 -11.04 -4.48
N VAL A 415 -6.63 -11.78 -5.54
CA VAL A 415 -7.40 -12.99 -5.91
C VAL A 415 -6.46 -14.06 -6.49
N ASP A 416 -6.89 -15.31 -6.47
CA ASP A 416 -6.19 -16.39 -7.16
C ASP A 416 -6.24 -16.20 -8.69
N THR A 417 -5.16 -16.53 -9.38
CA THR A 417 -5.02 -16.26 -10.82
C THR A 417 -5.71 -17.27 -11.72
N ARG A 418 -6.21 -18.39 -11.17
CA ARG A 418 -6.68 -19.55 -11.94
C ARG A 418 -8.07 -19.42 -12.49
N ASP A 419 -8.89 -18.47 -11.98
CA ASP A 419 -10.30 -18.38 -12.34
C ASP A 419 -10.76 -16.96 -12.70
N THR A 420 -12.07 -16.85 -12.93
CA THR A 420 -12.79 -15.60 -13.13
C THR A 420 -13.65 -15.27 -11.92
N TYR A 421 -14.00 -14.00 -11.80
CA TYR A 421 -14.69 -13.48 -10.63
C TYR A 421 -15.93 -12.67 -11.01
N THR A 422 -17.00 -12.86 -10.21
CA THR A 422 -18.11 -11.92 -10.16
C THR A 422 -17.80 -10.84 -9.13
N VAL A 423 -17.92 -9.57 -9.54
CA VAL A 423 -17.79 -8.42 -8.65
C VAL A 423 -19.11 -7.68 -8.57
N ILE A 424 -19.50 -7.35 -7.33
CA ILE A 424 -20.69 -6.59 -7.03
C ILE A 424 -20.27 -5.29 -6.36
N LEU A 425 -20.64 -4.16 -6.97
CA LEU A 425 -20.37 -2.82 -6.46
C LEU A 425 -21.67 -2.21 -5.94
N HIS A 426 -21.63 -1.65 -4.73
CA HIS A 426 -22.75 -1.06 -4.03
C HIS A 426 -22.60 0.45 -3.95
N PHE A 427 -23.62 1.19 -4.36
CA PHE A 427 -23.63 2.64 -4.41
C PHE A 427 -24.91 3.21 -3.81
N VAL A 428 -24.82 4.40 -3.25
CA VAL A 428 -25.94 5.27 -2.89
C VAL A 428 -25.54 6.72 -3.11
N GLU A 429 -26.47 7.56 -3.60
CA GLU A 429 -26.26 8.98 -3.66
C GLU A 429 -26.81 9.65 -2.38
N PHE A 430 -25.89 10.12 -1.53
CA PHE A 430 -26.21 10.77 -0.26
C PHE A 430 -26.11 12.30 -0.30
N TYR A 431 -25.39 12.85 -1.25
CA TYR A 431 -25.05 14.27 -1.27
C TYR A 431 -26.02 15.10 -2.14
N PHE A 432 -26.32 14.61 -3.34
CA PHE A 432 -27.21 15.26 -4.28
C PHE A 432 -28.64 14.76 -4.07
N THR A 433 -29.43 15.48 -3.27
CA THR A 433 -30.74 14.99 -2.80
C THR A 433 -31.93 15.53 -3.59
N SER A 434 -31.74 16.39 -4.61
CA SER A 434 -32.79 16.92 -5.43
C SER A 434 -32.45 17.05 -6.91
N ALA A 435 -33.43 16.87 -7.78
CA ALA A 435 -33.30 17.12 -9.21
C ALA A 435 -32.95 18.59 -9.54
N ALA A 436 -33.20 19.52 -8.60
CA ALA A 436 -32.79 20.93 -8.71
C ALA A 436 -31.29 21.13 -8.62
N SER A 437 -30.53 20.10 -8.19
CA SER A 437 -29.04 20.06 -8.28
C SER A 437 -28.57 20.05 -9.74
N GLY A 438 -29.49 19.91 -10.69
CA GLY A 438 -29.29 20.10 -12.12
C GLY A 438 -28.19 19.19 -12.70
N ASN A 439 -27.49 19.69 -13.70
CA ASN A 439 -26.36 19.00 -14.35
C ASN A 439 -25.10 18.85 -13.44
N ASN A 440 -25.23 19.04 -12.13
CA ASN A 440 -24.11 19.01 -11.16
C ASN A 440 -24.07 17.74 -10.32
N GLY A 441 -24.74 16.67 -10.71
CA GLY A 441 -24.65 15.35 -10.08
C GLY A 441 -23.23 14.77 -10.14
N ARG A 442 -23.05 13.57 -9.61
CA ARG A 442 -21.80 12.81 -9.75
C ARG A 442 -21.83 12.05 -11.06
N ILE A 443 -20.83 12.25 -11.89
CA ILE A 443 -20.61 11.42 -13.08
C ILE A 443 -19.18 10.88 -13.01
N PHE A 444 -19.02 9.57 -13.10
CA PHE A 444 -17.73 8.96 -13.01
C PHE A 444 -17.64 7.69 -13.87
N LYS A 445 -16.41 7.24 -14.08
CA LYS A 445 -16.08 6.00 -14.76
C LYS A 445 -15.59 4.97 -13.75
N VAL A 446 -15.93 3.71 -13.97
CA VAL A 446 -15.35 2.57 -13.24
C VAL A 446 -14.67 1.66 -14.24
N MET A 447 -13.41 1.34 -13.96
CA MET A 447 -12.63 0.41 -14.75
C MET A 447 -12.14 -0.76 -13.88
N CYS A 448 -11.99 -1.94 -14.49
CA CYS A 448 -11.30 -3.08 -13.88
C CYS A 448 -10.20 -3.56 -14.84
N ASN A 449 -8.96 -3.64 -14.36
CA ASN A 449 -7.79 -4.06 -15.14
C ASN A 449 -7.68 -3.33 -16.50
N GLY A 450 -8.02 -2.02 -16.53
CA GLY A 450 -8.02 -1.18 -17.72
C GLY A 450 -9.28 -1.30 -18.60
N GLN A 451 -10.15 -2.28 -18.36
CA GLN A 451 -11.43 -2.40 -19.05
C GLN A 451 -12.49 -1.51 -18.40
N THR A 452 -13.19 -0.69 -19.18
CA THR A 452 -14.30 0.12 -18.70
C THR A 452 -15.50 -0.77 -18.39
N LEU A 453 -15.98 -0.72 -17.13
CA LEU A 453 -17.18 -1.41 -16.65
C LEU A 453 -18.39 -0.47 -16.61
N LEU A 454 -18.21 0.76 -16.17
CA LEU A 454 -19.21 1.82 -16.16
C LEU A 454 -18.60 3.06 -16.80
N ASP A 455 -19.29 3.62 -17.78
CA ASP A 455 -18.91 4.88 -18.42
C ASP A 455 -20.00 5.92 -18.19
N ASN A 456 -19.59 7.13 -17.83
CA ASN A 456 -20.51 8.24 -17.52
C ASN A 456 -21.61 7.85 -16.50
N PHE A 457 -21.25 7.05 -15.50
CA PHE A 457 -22.19 6.54 -14.51
C PHE A 457 -22.61 7.63 -13.53
N ASP A 458 -23.94 7.79 -13.38
CA ASP A 458 -24.58 8.74 -12.50
C ASP A 458 -25.56 7.99 -11.59
N VAL A 459 -25.20 7.86 -10.30
CA VAL A 459 -25.98 7.12 -9.30
C VAL A 459 -27.35 7.76 -9.10
N PHE A 460 -27.41 9.12 -9.06
CA PHE A 460 -28.66 9.83 -8.89
C PHE A 460 -29.62 9.65 -10.07
N LYS A 461 -29.10 9.68 -11.28
CA LYS A 461 -29.90 9.45 -12.51
C LYS A 461 -30.44 8.02 -12.56
N GLU A 462 -29.70 7.06 -12.02
CA GLU A 462 -30.10 5.63 -12.01
C GLU A 462 -31.23 5.37 -11.03
N ALA A 463 -31.16 5.89 -9.79
CA ALA A 463 -32.10 5.51 -8.73
C ALA A 463 -32.60 6.71 -7.87
N GLY A 464 -32.10 7.91 -8.10
CA GLY A 464 -32.38 9.04 -7.24
C GLY A 464 -31.49 9.08 -5.99
N SER A 465 -31.81 9.93 -5.04
CA SER A 465 -31.11 10.00 -3.76
C SER A 465 -31.63 8.97 -2.78
N LEU A 466 -30.77 8.50 -1.88
CA LEU A 466 -31.09 7.56 -0.78
C LEU A 466 -31.72 6.25 -1.26
N HIS A 467 -31.31 5.79 -2.44
CA HIS A 467 -31.68 4.46 -2.96
C HIS A 467 -30.43 3.68 -3.32
N GLU A 468 -30.46 2.39 -3.03
CA GLU A 468 -29.41 1.47 -3.36
C GLU A 468 -29.29 1.25 -4.87
N VAL A 469 -28.06 1.27 -5.37
CA VAL A 469 -27.72 0.85 -6.72
C VAL A 469 -26.65 -0.22 -6.63
N THR A 470 -26.95 -1.38 -7.17
CA THR A 470 -26.02 -2.52 -7.25
C THR A 470 -25.64 -2.76 -8.69
N LYS A 471 -24.36 -2.86 -8.98
CA LYS A 471 -23.82 -3.21 -10.30
C LYS A 471 -23.03 -4.51 -10.20
N THR A 472 -23.42 -5.50 -10.99
CA THR A 472 -22.79 -6.82 -11.01
C THR A 472 -22.04 -7.02 -12.32
N PHE A 473 -20.76 -7.39 -12.21
CA PHE A 473 -19.88 -7.69 -13.33
C PHE A 473 -19.39 -9.12 -13.20
N ARG A 474 -19.53 -9.89 -14.26
CA ARG A 474 -19.17 -11.30 -14.29
C ARG A 474 -17.94 -11.55 -15.17
N HIS A 475 -17.28 -12.69 -14.96
CA HIS A 475 -16.16 -13.17 -15.78
C HIS A 475 -14.97 -12.21 -15.81
N LEU A 476 -14.76 -11.45 -14.70
CA LEU A 476 -13.61 -10.60 -14.56
C LEU A 476 -12.37 -11.46 -14.33
N LYS A 477 -11.38 -11.30 -15.19
CA LYS A 477 -10.10 -12.01 -15.08
C LYS A 477 -9.12 -11.20 -14.23
N PRO A 478 -8.41 -11.83 -13.30
CA PRO A 478 -7.34 -11.18 -12.58
C PRO A 478 -6.16 -10.83 -13.50
N THR A 479 -5.32 -9.91 -13.04
CA THR A 479 -3.99 -9.71 -13.64
C THR A 479 -3.09 -10.92 -13.35
N PRO A 480 -1.97 -11.10 -14.05
CA PRO A 480 -0.98 -12.13 -13.72
C PRO A 480 -0.43 -12.02 -12.29
N GLN A 481 -0.52 -10.81 -11.71
CA GLN A 481 -0.16 -10.54 -10.31
C GLN A 481 -1.27 -10.96 -9.32
N GLY A 482 -2.35 -11.60 -9.78
CA GLY A 482 -3.47 -12.01 -8.92
C GLY A 482 -4.23 -10.83 -8.32
N LYS A 483 -4.54 -9.83 -9.14
CA LYS A 483 -5.29 -8.65 -8.69
C LYS A 483 -6.47 -8.35 -9.59
N LEU A 484 -7.55 -7.89 -8.98
CA LEU A 484 -8.59 -7.12 -9.65
C LEU A 484 -8.34 -5.63 -9.32
N ASN A 485 -7.80 -4.90 -10.30
CA ASN A 485 -7.46 -3.48 -10.13
C ASN A 485 -8.62 -2.60 -10.57
N PHE A 486 -9.37 -2.07 -9.63
CA PHE A 486 -10.45 -1.11 -9.89
C PHE A 486 -9.94 0.31 -9.84
N THR A 487 -10.43 1.14 -10.78
CA THR A 487 -10.21 2.59 -10.77
C THR A 487 -11.56 3.28 -10.86
N PHE A 488 -11.80 4.22 -9.92
CA PHE A 488 -12.98 5.08 -9.87
C PHE A 488 -12.52 6.49 -10.24
N GLU A 489 -12.81 6.88 -11.48
CA GLU A 489 -12.32 8.12 -12.10
C GLU A 489 -13.45 9.14 -12.19
N PRO A 490 -13.37 10.28 -11.47
CA PRO A 490 -14.35 11.35 -11.55
C PRO A 490 -14.37 12.01 -12.94
N ILE A 491 -15.56 12.25 -13.48
CA ILE A 491 -15.80 13.07 -14.68
C ILE A 491 -16.45 14.39 -14.25
N VAL A 492 -17.49 14.32 -13.42
CA VAL A 492 -18.13 15.49 -12.79
C VAL A 492 -18.22 15.22 -11.30
N ASN A 493 -17.71 16.13 -10.48
CA ASN A 493 -17.59 15.98 -9.03
C ASN A 493 -16.74 14.75 -8.64
N ASN A 494 -17.14 14.01 -7.61
CA ASN A 494 -16.37 12.89 -7.07
C ASN A 494 -17.05 11.56 -7.44
N ALA A 495 -16.27 10.53 -7.72
CA ALA A 495 -16.77 9.17 -7.69
C ALA A 495 -17.15 8.78 -6.25
N THR A 496 -17.98 7.76 -6.10
CA THR A 496 -18.40 7.22 -4.80
C THR A 496 -18.51 5.71 -4.84
N LEU A 497 -18.42 5.08 -3.66
CA LEU A 497 -18.59 3.64 -3.45
C LEU A 497 -18.98 3.38 -2.00
N SER A 498 -19.88 2.41 -1.74
CA SER A 498 -20.29 2.00 -0.39
C SER A 498 -19.83 0.59 -0.01
N GLY A 499 -19.71 -0.32 -0.99
CA GLY A 499 -19.26 -1.69 -0.75
C GLY A 499 -18.79 -2.40 -2.00
N ILE A 500 -17.94 -3.44 -1.82
CA ILE A 500 -17.45 -4.33 -2.87
C ILE A 500 -17.61 -5.77 -2.39
N GLU A 501 -18.20 -6.63 -3.25
CA GLU A 501 -18.11 -8.09 -3.11
C GLU A 501 -17.32 -8.67 -4.27
N VAL A 502 -16.44 -9.63 -4.00
CA VAL A 502 -15.71 -10.42 -4.98
C VAL A 502 -15.99 -11.88 -4.71
N LEU A 503 -16.58 -12.54 -5.69
CA LEU A 503 -17.02 -13.94 -5.63
C LEU A 503 -16.32 -14.74 -6.72
N ASP A 504 -15.74 -15.86 -6.34
CA ASP A 504 -15.14 -16.82 -7.27
C ASP A 504 -16.24 -17.50 -8.11
N GLU A 505 -15.98 -17.70 -9.41
CA GLU A 505 -16.93 -18.34 -10.36
C GLU A 505 -16.59 -19.80 -10.67
N SER A 506 -15.69 -20.41 -9.93
CA SER A 506 -15.18 -21.78 -10.20
C SER A 506 -16.15 -22.92 -9.90
N ARG A 507 -17.44 -22.63 -9.72
CA ARG A 507 -18.50 -23.65 -9.50
C ARG A 507 -18.91 -24.39 -10.74
#